data_bf5ef15f0dc9ae43d1ad6826f1caaacd
#
_entry.id   bf5ef15f0dc9ae43d1ad6826f1caaacd
#
_cell.length_a   1.000
_cell.length_b   1.000
_cell.length_c   1.000
_cell.angle_alpha   90.00
_cell.angle_beta   90.00
_cell.angle_gamma   90.00
#
_symmetry.space_group_name_H-M   'P 1'
#
loop_
_entity.id
_entity.type
_entity.pdbx_description
1 polymer ?
#
loop_
_entity_poly.entity_id
_entity_poly.type
_entity_poly.pdbx_seq_one_letter_code
_entity_poly.pdbx_strand_id
1 'polypeptide(L)'
;MTSEERLQVLKVDLGIVATAYDERLKQYLATASQEVEREGVTDDGTAAYDNCVIQYAAWMWRKRDSGEGMPRMLRYWLNNFKLDQHINSGGE
;
A
#
# COMPACT_ATOMS: atom_id res chain seq x y z
N MET A 1 2.84 2.24 -11.91
CA MET A 1 1.65 3.08 -11.66
C MET A 1 2.10 4.43 -11.13
N THR A 2 1.53 5.51 -11.64
CA THR A 2 1.86 6.85 -11.16
C THR A 2 1.15 7.15 -9.85
N SER A 3 1.56 8.25 -9.18
CA SER A 3 0.88 8.69 -7.95
C SER A 3 -0.59 8.98 -8.19
N GLU A 4 -0.91 9.59 -9.33
CA GLU A 4 -2.31 9.88 -9.68
C GLU A 4 -3.12 8.61 -9.89
N GLU A 5 -2.53 7.63 -10.55
CA GLU A 5 -3.20 6.34 -10.77
C GLU A 5 -3.44 5.63 -9.44
N ARG A 6 -2.45 5.62 -8.55
CA ARG A 6 -2.62 5.04 -7.21
C ARG A 6 -3.73 5.73 -6.44
N LEU A 7 -3.78 7.06 -6.54
CA LEU A 7 -4.83 7.82 -5.87
C LEU A 7 -6.22 7.42 -6.38
N GLN A 8 -6.39 7.28 -7.69
CA GLN A 8 -7.69 6.91 -8.25
C GLN A 8 -8.12 5.51 -7.80
N VAL A 9 -7.20 4.56 -7.79
CA VAL A 9 -7.51 3.20 -7.33
C VAL A 9 -7.88 3.22 -5.85
N LEU A 10 -7.12 3.96 -5.03
CA LEU A 10 -7.40 4.06 -3.61
C LEU A 10 -8.78 4.67 -3.37
N LYS A 11 -9.13 5.70 -4.11
CA LYS A 11 -10.44 6.33 -3.97
C LYS A 11 -11.58 5.37 -4.31
N VAL A 12 -11.40 4.57 -5.35
CA VAL A 12 -12.39 3.56 -5.71
C VAL A 12 -12.53 2.54 -4.59
N ASP A 13 -11.42 2.07 -4.06
CA ASP A 13 -11.42 1.08 -2.97
C ASP A 13 -12.11 1.60 -1.70
N LEU A 14 -11.98 2.90 -1.45
CA LEU A 14 -12.56 3.51 -0.26
C LEU A 14 -13.98 4.08 -0.50
N GLY A 15 -14.43 4.07 -1.74
CA GLY A 15 -15.73 4.62 -2.09
C GLY A 15 -15.79 6.15 -2.01
N ILE A 16 -14.66 6.82 -2.22
CA ILE A 16 -14.57 8.28 -2.14
C ILE A 16 -14.58 8.85 -3.55
N VAL A 17 -15.54 9.73 -3.85
CA VAL A 17 -15.62 10.41 -5.13
C VAL A 17 -15.24 11.89 -5.05
N ALA A 18 -15.35 12.49 -3.86
CA ALA A 18 -15.02 13.89 -3.65
C ALA A 18 -13.52 14.14 -3.78
N THR A 19 -13.14 15.35 -4.20
CA THR A 19 -11.74 15.74 -4.31
C THR A 19 -11.18 16.37 -3.03
N ALA A 20 -12.05 16.60 -2.05
CA ALA A 20 -11.66 17.28 -0.80
C ALA A 20 -10.57 16.53 -0.03
N TYR A 21 -10.46 15.23 -0.19
CA TYR A 21 -9.50 14.42 0.54
C TYR A 21 -8.27 14.03 -0.29
N ASP A 22 -8.16 14.48 -1.53
CA ASP A 22 -7.10 14.03 -2.45
C ASP A 22 -5.71 14.26 -1.86
N GLU A 23 -5.44 15.44 -1.32
CA GLU A 23 -4.13 15.74 -0.75
C GLU A 23 -3.81 14.84 0.45
N ARG A 24 -4.81 14.61 1.31
CA ARG A 24 -4.62 13.75 2.47
C ARG A 24 -4.39 12.31 2.04
N LEU A 25 -5.13 11.84 1.05
CA LEU A 25 -4.95 10.47 0.52
C LEU A 25 -3.60 10.30 -0.13
N LYS A 26 -3.10 11.33 -0.83
CA LYS A 26 -1.75 11.30 -1.38
C LYS A 26 -0.69 11.16 -0.29
N GLN A 27 -0.89 11.85 0.83
CA GLN A 27 0.02 11.73 1.98
C GLN A 27 0.01 10.31 2.54
N TYR A 28 -1.17 9.69 2.62
CA TYR A 28 -1.28 8.31 3.09
C TYR A 28 -0.57 7.35 2.14
N LEU A 29 -0.69 7.57 0.83
CA LEU A 29 0.02 6.74 -0.15
C LEU A 29 1.53 6.87 0.00
N ALA A 30 2.03 8.09 0.19
CA ALA A 30 3.46 8.31 0.39
C ALA A 30 3.95 7.64 1.66
N THR A 31 3.20 7.77 2.75
CA THR A 31 3.54 7.13 4.02
C THR A 31 3.47 5.61 3.89
N ALA A 32 2.45 5.10 3.21
CA ALA A 32 2.30 3.67 2.99
C ALA A 32 3.48 3.10 2.22
N SER A 33 3.94 3.81 1.20
CA SER A 33 5.11 3.41 0.43
C SER A 33 6.34 3.27 1.34
N GLN A 34 6.56 4.25 2.21
CA GLN A 34 7.67 4.20 3.17
C GLN A 34 7.53 3.03 4.13
N GLU A 35 6.33 2.79 4.64
CA GLU A 35 6.11 1.70 5.59
C GLU A 35 6.25 0.34 4.94
N VAL A 36 5.80 0.18 3.70
CA VAL A 36 5.98 -1.06 2.95
C VAL A 36 7.47 -1.33 2.75
N GLU A 37 8.25 -0.31 2.43
CA GLU A 37 9.70 -0.45 2.28
C GLU A 37 10.37 -0.80 3.61
N ARG A 38 9.89 -0.26 4.71
CA ARG A 38 10.38 -0.62 6.05
C ARG A 38 10.13 -2.07 6.38
N GLU A 39 9.05 -2.64 5.86
CA GLU A 39 8.77 -4.06 6.03
C GLU A 39 9.73 -4.94 5.24
N GLY A 40 10.55 -4.33 4.40
CA GLY A 40 11.53 -5.05 3.59
C GLY A 40 11.10 -5.32 2.16
N VAL A 41 10.03 -4.68 1.70
CA VAL A 41 9.54 -4.81 0.33
C VAL A 41 10.08 -3.64 -0.49
N THR A 42 10.73 -3.95 -1.60
CA THR A 42 11.34 -2.95 -2.47
C THR A 42 10.41 -2.64 -3.64
N ASP A 43 10.38 -1.38 -4.07
CA ASP A 43 9.63 -0.99 -5.26
C ASP A 43 10.30 -1.60 -6.49
N ASP A 44 9.65 -2.61 -7.06
CA ASP A 44 10.15 -3.30 -8.24
C ASP A 44 9.36 -2.94 -9.50
N GLY A 45 8.50 -1.94 -9.43
CA GLY A 45 7.70 -1.47 -10.55
C GLY A 45 6.55 -2.37 -10.94
N THR A 46 6.25 -3.39 -10.12
CA THR A 46 5.17 -4.33 -10.44
C THR A 46 3.83 -3.86 -9.91
N ALA A 47 2.76 -4.41 -10.50
CA ALA A 47 1.40 -4.19 -9.99
C ALA A 47 1.24 -4.72 -8.57
N ALA A 48 1.96 -5.78 -8.22
CA ALA A 48 1.91 -6.35 -6.88
C ALA A 48 2.42 -5.36 -5.84
N TYR A 49 3.52 -4.65 -6.14
CA TYR A 49 4.03 -3.61 -5.25
C TYR A 49 3.01 -2.49 -5.08
N ASP A 50 2.47 -1.98 -6.21
CA ASP A 50 1.47 -0.93 -6.17
C ASP A 50 0.26 -1.33 -5.33
N ASN A 51 -0.19 -2.57 -5.48
CA ASN A 51 -1.33 -3.07 -4.73
C ASN A 51 -1.04 -3.11 -3.23
N CYS A 52 0.16 -3.53 -2.84
CA CYS A 52 0.56 -3.51 -1.42
C CYS A 52 0.51 -2.10 -0.85
N VAL A 53 1.03 -1.12 -1.58
CA VAL A 53 1.02 0.28 -1.13
C VAL A 53 -0.42 0.79 -1.00
N ILE A 54 -1.26 0.53 -1.99
CA ILE A 54 -2.64 1.00 -1.98
C ILE A 54 -3.42 0.36 -0.83
N GLN A 55 -3.27 -0.94 -0.63
CA GLN A 55 -3.98 -1.63 0.45
C GLN A 55 -3.48 -1.18 1.84
N TYR A 56 -2.20 -0.91 1.96
CA TYR A 56 -1.65 -0.37 3.20
C TYR A 56 -2.25 1.02 3.50
N ALA A 57 -2.31 1.88 2.48
CA ALA A 57 -2.89 3.20 2.61
C ALA A 57 -4.38 3.11 2.97
N ALA A 58 -5.11 2.18 2.36
CA ALA A 58 -6.52 1.97 2.66
C ALA A 58 -6.72 1.57 4.12
N TRP A 59 -5.87 0.66 4.62
CA TRP A 59 -5.92 0.26 6.02
C TRP A 59 -5.65 1.45 6.94
N MET A 60 -4.62 2.26 6.64
CA MET A 60 -4.28 3.44 7.43
C MET A 60 -5.46 4.42 7.50
N TRP A 61 -6.13 4.62 6.38
CA TRP A 61 -7.30 5.50 6.32
C TRP A 61 -8.43 4.98 7.21
N ARG A 62 -8.72 3.68 7.14
CA ARG A 62 -9.79 3.08 7.94
C ARG A 62 -9.48 3.09 9.43
N LYS A 63 -8.25 2.77 9.80
CA LYS A 63 -7.87 2.66 11.21
C LYS A 63 -7.83 4.00 11.93
N ARG A 64 -7.79 5.12 11.20
CA ARG A 64 -7.75 6.43 11.84
C ARG A 64 -8.99 6.68 12.72
N ASP A 65 -10.10 6.06 12.37
CA ASP A 65 -11.35 6.17 13.13
C ASP A 65 -11.62 4.97 14.03
N SER A 66 -11.24 3.78 13.58
CA SER A 66 -11.61 2.53 14.27
C SER A 66 -10.49 1.95 15.12
N GLY A 67 -9.25 2.31 14.83
CA GLY A 67 -8.11 1.73 15.52
C GLY A 67 -7.90 0.25 15.21
N GLU A 68 -8.49 -0.25 14.13
CA GLU A 68 -8.40 -1.68 13.80
C GLU A 68 -6.97 -2.10 13.48
N GLY A 69 -6.64 -3.35 13.79
CA GLY A 69 -5.34 -3.92 13.48
C GLY A 69 -5.19 -4.19 11.99
N MET A 70 -3.96 -4.46 11.56
CA MET A 70 -3.67 -4.74 10.17
C MET A 70 -4.44 -5.99 9.72
N PRO A 71 -5.15 -5.91 8.57
CA PRO A 71 -5.84 -7.09 8.03
C PRO A 71 -4.86 -8.23 7.78
N ARG A 72 -5.31 -9.46 8.06
CA ARG A 72 -4.48 -10.66 7.85
C ARG A 72 -4.01 -10.79 6.40
N MET A 73 -4.88 -10.47 5.46
CA MET A 73 -4.54 -10.57 4.04
C MET A 73 -3.41 -9.63 3.69
N LEU A 74 -3.43 -8.40 4.22
CA LEU A 74 -2.37 -7.43 3.97
C LEU A 74 -1.05 -7.93 4.56
N ARG A 75 -1.05 -8.44 5.79
CA ARG A 75 0.15 -9.00 6.42
C ARG A 75 0.67 -10.19 5.62
N TYR A 76 -0.23 -11.02 5.14
CA TYR A 76 0.13 -12.17 4.31
C TYR A 76 0.84 -11.72 3.03
N TRP A 77 0.26 -10.75 2.32
CA TRP A 77 0.86 -10.23 1.08
C TRP A 77 2.23 -9.64 1.33
N LEU A 78 2.38 -8.83 2.38
CA LEU A 78 3.67 -8.22 2.72
C LEU A 78 4.72 -9.28 2.99
N ASN A 79 4.38 -10.28 3.78
CA ASN A 79 5.32 -11.34 4.13
C ASN A 79 5.74 -12.15 2.92
N ASN A 80 4.79 -12.50 2.06
CA ASN A 80 5.08 -13.29 0.88
C ASN A 80 5.85 -12.51 -0.17
N PHE A 81 5.49 -11.26 -0.38
CA PHE A 81 6.18 -10.40 -1.33
C PHE A 81 7.63 -10.19 -0.90
N LYS A 82 7.82 -9.89 0.37
CA LYS A 82 9.14 -9.72 0.95
C LYS A 82 9.99 -10.99 0.77
N LEU A 83 9.40 -12.15 1.04
CA LEU A 83 10.08 -13.43 0.88
C LEU A 83 10.45 -13.68 -0.58
N ASP A 84 9.52 -13.46 -1.49
CA ASP A 84 9.75 -13.65 -2.92
C ASP A 84 10.88 -12.76 -3.43
N GLN A 85 10.88 -11.49 -3.04
CA GLN A 85 11.94 -10.57 -3.43
C GLN A 85 13.28 -10.99 -2.86
N HIS A 86 13.30 -11.45 -1.61
CA HIS A 86 14.51 -11.89 -0.96
C HIS A 86 15.09 -13.12 -1.64
N ILE A 87 14.22 -14.11 -1.95
CA ILE A 87 14.64 -15.32 -2.64
C ILE A 87 15.18 -14.97 -4.03
N ASN A 88 14.46 -14.13 -4.77
CA ASN A 88 14.87 -13.75 -6.11
C ASN A 88 16.19 -12.98 -6.14
N SER A 89 16.43 -12.15 -5.11
CA SER A 89 17.70 -11.41 -4.99
C SER A 89 18.82 -12.27 -4.48
N GLY A 90 18.53 -13.17 -3.54
CA GLY A 90 19.52 -13.96 -2.85
C GLY A 90 19.84 -15.28 -3.55
N GLY A 91 19.07 -15.63 -4.55
CA GLY A 91 19.23 -16.90 -5.26
C GLY A 91 20.33 -16.89 -6.30
N GLU A 92 20.98 -15.78 -6.48
CA GLU A 92 22.05 -15.63 -7.47
C GLU A 92 23.27 -16.47 -7.15
#